data_c16cdb00fd7362988d3d984bfa507f5b
#
_entry.id   c16cdb00fd7362988d3d984bfa507f5b
#
_cell.length_a   1.000
_cell.length_b   1.000
_cell.length_c   1.000
_cell.angle_alpha   90.00
_cell.angle_beta   90.00
_cell.angle_gamma   90.00
#
_symmetry.space_group_name_H-M   'P 1'
#
loop_
_entity.id
_entity.type
_entity.pdbx_description
1 polymer ?
#
loop_
_entity_poly.entity_id
_entity_poly.type
_entity_poly.pdbx_seq_one_letter_code
_entity_poly.pdbx_strand_id
1 'polypeptide(L)'
;MLLKFRSLFIVMIPILCWAGACDKNDNGAPVGDMPDPIKIDLRSTEKDMVSADQAFAFEFFAELFQEEALDEDKNFMVSPLSLSMALSMTRNGASGETKEAMRKTLNMDAFSDDDLNAYYKKLKEALLKTDPSTKLSIANAIFTNQSINIKPDFIHTNQSFYDATVKAVDFGHPATVNVINKWASDNTNGLIEEVIGGTRPEDLMYLLNAIYFKGIWTSEFEKKNTDRRPFTYENGIRENVDMMKQTAKFNYTADENMQLVQLPYGNEAFSMMVLLPAEGKKVQDAVTATRGEGYWEGLKSGLHQAEVELSLPKFKTEYSKRLNEVLTKMGMGIAFTNGADFSAMSDAPAKIDFVKQDTYISTDEAGTEAAAVTTVGMMMTSLPARPEKVVFNANRPFLYVIQENSTGAILFMGAIKNFD
;
A
#
# COMPACT_ATOMS: atom_id res chain seq x y z
N MET A 1 -14.85 84.15 -42.14
CA MET A 1 -13.90 83.65 -41.18
C MET A 1 -14.48 82.38 -40.57
N LEU A 2 -14.09 81.21 -41.10
CA LEU A 2 -14.78 79.95 -40.92
C LEU A 2 -14.18 79.15 -39.77
N LEU A 3 -14.93 78.86 -38.76
CA LEU A 3 -14.57 77.90 -37.71
C LEU A 3 -14.97 76.48 -38.17
N LYS A 4 -14.01 75.61 -38.21
CA LYS A 4 -14.20 74.18 -38.46
C LYS A 4 -14.47 73.46 -37.14
N PHE A 5 -15.67 72.85 -37.00
CA PHE A 5 -16.01 71.89 -35.98
C PHE A 5 -15.34 70.54 -36.31
N ARG A 6 -14.59 69.98 -35.39
CA ARG A 6 -14.09 68.61 -35.41
C ARG A 6 -14.97 67.77 -34.47
N SER A 7 -15.72 66.84 -35.03
CA SER A 7 -16.48 65.88 -34.27
C SER A 7 -15.51 64.84 -33.63
N LEU A 8 -15.63 64.65 -32.33
CA LEU A 8 -14.90 63.63 -31.60
C LEU A 8 -15.84 62.42 -31.44
N PHE A 9 -15.53 61.31 -32.16
CA PHE A 9 -16.20 60.03 -31.95
C PHE A 9 -15.61 59.36 -30.70
N ILE A 10 -16.40 59.20 -29.65
CA ILE A 10 -16.09 58.41 -28.48
C ILE A 10 -16.53 56.97 -28.77
N VAL A 11 -15.58 56.08 -28.95
CA VAL A 11 -15.82 54.63 -29.01
C VAL A 11 -15.88 54.11 -27.59
N MET A 12 -17.09 53.73 -27.18
CA MET A 12 -17.33 53.06 -25.90
C MET A 12 -17.03 51.57 -26.05
N ILE A 13 -15.93 51.09 -25.48
CA ILE A 13 -15.60 49.66 -25.37
C ILE A 13 -16.27 49.13 -24.10
N PRO A 14 -17.14 48.11 -24.17
CA PRO A 14 -17.66 47.48 -22.97
C PRO A 14 -16.57 46.60 -22.34
N ILE A 15 -16.17 46.95 -21.13
CA ILE A 15 -15.31 46.10 -20.28
C ILE A 15 -16.20 44.94 -19.79
N LEU A 16 -16.01 43.76 -20.37
CA LEU A 16 -16.52 42.51 -19.82
C LEU A 16 -15.64 42.16 -18.59
N CYS A 17 -16.18 42.33 -17.40
CA CYS A 17 -15.61 41.75 -16.17
C CYS A 17 -15.81 40.24 -16.23
N TRP A 18 -14.77 39.49 -16.56
CA TRP A 18 -14.70 38.07 -16.28
C TRP A 18 -14.44 37.89 -14.79
N ALA A 19 -15.48 37.62 -14.03
CA ALA A 19 -15.36 37.03 -12.71
C ALA A 19 -14.89 35.57 -12.90
N GLY A 20 -13.59 35.35 -12.80
CA GLY A 20 -13.04 34.01 -12.71
C GLY A 20 -13.44 33.39 -11.39
N ALA A 21 -14.51 32.61 -11.36
CA ALA A 21 -14.75 31.63 -10.32
C ALA A 21 -13.68 30.53 -10.48
N CYS A 22 -12.76 30.45 -9.53
CA CYS A 22 -11.92 29.27 -9.38
C CYS A 22 -12.81 28.13 -8.87
N ASP A 23 -13.44 27.42 -9.78
CA ASP A 23 -14.01 26.10 -9.50
C ASP A 23 -12.84 25.10 -9.52
N LYS A 24 -12.42 24.67 -8.33
CA LYS A 24 -11.59 23.47 -8.19
C LYS A 24 -12.48 22.27 -8.40
N ASN A 25 -12.89 22.02 -9.64
CA ASN A 25 -13.44 20.74 -10.05
C ASN A 25 -12.28 19.83 -10.43
N ASP A 26 -11.84 19.04 -9.46
CA ASP A 26 -11.05 17.83 -9.70
C ASP A 26 -12.05 16.77 -10.23
N ASN A 27 -12.50 16.96 -11.46
CA ASN A 27 -13.35 16.00 -12.16
C ASN A 27 -12.45 14.84 -12.57
N GLY A 28 -12.43 13.77 -11.77
CA GLY A 28 -11.90 12.48 -12.19
C GLY A 28 -12.57 12.06 -13.52
N ALA A 29 -11.77 11.57 -14.47
CA ALA A 29 -12.28 11.08 -15.74
C ALA A 29 -13.29 9.93 -15.52
N PRO A 30 -14.35 9.82 -16.33
CA PRO A 30 -15.31 8.72 -16.21
C PRO A 30 -14.61 7.38 -16.50
N VAL A 31 -14.92 6.35 -15.69
CA VAL A 31 -14.33 5.00 -15.75
C VAL A 31 -14.46 4.35 -17.15
N GLY A 32 -15.36 4.82 -18.00
CA GLY A 32 -15.56 4.28 -19.35
C GLY A 32 -14.48 4.58 -20.39
N ASP A 33 -13.55 5.51 -20.13
CA ASP A 33 -12.49 5.95 -21.05
C ASP A 33 -11.07 5.70 -20.50
N MET A 34 -10.92 4.81 -19.48
CA MET A 34 -9.60 4.51 -18.93
C MET A 34 -8.79 3.66 -19.91
N PRO A 35 -7.51 3.99 -20.13
CA PRO A 35 -6.63 3.17 -20.95
C PRO A 35 -6.42 1.79 -20.30
N ASP A 36 -6.23 0.77 -21.13
CA ASP A 36 -5.87 -0.57 -20.66
C ASP A 36 -4.63 -0.51 -19.73
N PRO A 37 -4.56 -1.39 -18.72
CA PRO A 37 -3.42 -1.41 -17.81
C PRO A 37 -2.12 -1.69 -18.54
N ILE A 38 -1.08 -0.93 -18.22
CA ILE A 38 0.27 -1.20 -18.73
C ILE A 38 0.80 -2.42 -17.98
N LYS A 39 0.88 -3.56 -18.66
CA LYS A 39 1.45 -4.78 -18.07
C LYS A 39 2.93 -4.57 -17.75
N ILE A 40 3.32 -4.98 -16.56
CA ILE A 40 4.70 -4.91 -16.10
C ILE A 40 5.45 -6.15 -16.64
N ASP A 41 6.33 -5.92 -17.61
CA ASP A 41 7.12 -7.02 -18.20
C ASP A 41 8.36 -7.30 -17.35
N LEU A 42 8.36 -8.44 -16.69
CA LEU A 42 9.45 -8.92 -15.84
C LEU A 42 10.18 -10.10 -16.50
N ARG A 43 11.52 -10.08 -16.43
CA ARG A 43 12.37 -11.23 -16.78
C ARG A 43 12.12 -12.37 -15.81
N SER A 44 12.53 -13.59 -16.17
CA SER A 44 12.35 -14.78 -15.31
C SER A 44 12.87 -14.56 -13.89
N THR A 45 14.12 -14.09 -13.76
CA THR A 45 14.74 -13.81 -12.45
C THR A 45 13.97 -12.74 -11.66
N GLU A 46 13.39 -11.74 -12.33
CA GLU A 46 12.58 -10.72 -11.67
C GLU A 46 11.23 -11.28 -11.19
N LYS A 47 10.66 -12.26 -11.89
CA LYS A 47 9.48 -13.02 -11.43
C LYS A 47 9.80 -13.86 -10.19
N ASP A 48 11.00 -14.48 -10.16
CA ASP A 48 11.46 -15.22 -8.99
C ASP A 48 11.62 -14.27 -7.78
N MET A 49 12.08 -13.01 -8.00
CA MET A 49 12.14 -11.98 -6.96
C MET A 49 10.73 -11.56 -6.47
N VAL A 50 9.72 -11.45 -7.37
CA VAL A 50 8.34 -11.22 -6.95
C VAL A 50 7.83 -12.37 -6.07
N SER A 51 8.15 -13.62 -6.43
CA SER A 51 7.76 -14.78 -5.62
C SER A 51 8.43 -14.76 -4.24
N ALA A 52 9.69 -14.33 -4.16
CA ALA A 52 10.39 -14.14 -2.90
C ALA A 52 9.76 -13.00 -2.05
N ASP A 53 9.39 -11.87 -2.67
CA ASP A 53 8.66 -10.79 -2.00
C ASP A 53 7.29 -11.25 -1.48
N GLN A 54 6.57 -12.11 -2.24
CA GLN A 54 5.29 -12.68 -1.79
C GLN A 54 5.49 -13.62 -0.60
N ALA A 55 6.51 -14.47 -0.64
CA ALA A 55 6.84 -15.36 0.48
C ALA A 55 7.20 -14.56 1.75
N PHE A 56 8.03 -13.51 1.59
CA PHE A 56 8.30 -12.57 2.68
C PHE A 56 7.03 -11.90 3.20
N ALA A 57 6.13 -11.46 2.29
CA ALA A 57 4.91 -10.78 2.65
C ALA A 57 4.00 -11.63 3.55
N PHE A 58 3.78 -12.90 3.19
CA PHE A 58 2.94 -13.79 3.99
C PHE A 58 3.61 -14.20 5.32
N GLU A 59 4.92 -14.42 5.32
CA GLU A 59 5.64 -14.71 6.55
C GLU A 59 5.64 -13.52 7.50
N PHE A 60 5.98 -12.33 7.01
CA PHE A 60 5.95 -11.09 7.78
C PHE A 60 4.57 -10.79 8.34
N PHE A 61 3.53 -10.91 7.51
CA PHE A 61 2.15 -10.69 7.94
C PHE A 61 1.72 -11.68 9.01
N ALA A 62 2.10 -12.94 8.89
CA ALA A 62 1.75 -13.97 9.86
C ALA A 62 2.47 -13.79 11.20
N GLU A 63 3.77 -13.43 11.19
CA GLU A 63 4.50 -13.12 12.43
C GLU A 63 3.92 -11.88 13.13
N LEU A 64 3.59 -10.85 12.36
CA LEU A 64 2.93 -9.66 12.90
C LEU A 64 1.53 -9.97 13.43
N PHE A 65 0.75 -10.80 12.71
CA PHE A 65 -0.59 -11.21 13.14
C PHE A 65 -0.54 -11.91 14.51
N GLN A 66 0.46 -12.76 14.76
CA GLN A 66 0.64 -13.42 16.07
C GLN A 66 0.93 -12.39 17.19
N GLU A 67 1.68 -11.33 16.88
CA GLU A 67 1.96 -10.26 17.84
C GLU A 67 0.71 -9.42 18.12
N GLU A 68 -0.05 -9.06 17.07
CA GLU A 68 -1.30 -8.30 17.17
C GLU A 68 -2.50 -9.14 17.66
N ALA A 69 -2.39 -10.48 17.69
CA ALA A 69 -3.43 -11.36 18.24
C ALA A 69 -3.58 -11.23 19.76
N LEU A 70 -2.59 -10.63 20.44
CA LEU A 70 -2.69 -10.29 21.87
C LEU A 70 -3.68 -9.14 22.10
N ASP A 71 -3.99 -8.36 21.08
CA ASP A 71 -5.03 -7.32 21.03
C ASP A 71 -6.11 -7.81 20.06
N GLU A 72 -7.04 -8.63 20.56
CA GLU A 72 -8.03 -9.37 19.75
C GLU A 72 -8.89 -8.46 18.87
N ASP A 73 -9.04 -7.19 19.26
CA ASP A 73 -9.96 -6.24 18.61
C ASP A 73 -9.26 -5.27 17.66
N LYS A 74 -7.95 -5.36 17.44
CA LYS A 74 -7.23 -4.39 16.63
C LYS A 74 -7.19 -4.74 15.15
N ASN A 75 -7.69 -3.80 14.33
CA ASN A 75 -7.43 -3.80 12.89
C ASN A 75 -6.00 -3.37 12.63
N PHE A 76 -5.37 -3.96 11.62
CA PHE A 76 -4.06 -3.52 11.20
C PHE A 76 -3.84 -3.72 9.69
N MET A 77 -2.92 -2.97 9.15
CA MET A 77 -2.48 -3.06 7.76
C MET A 77 -0.98 -2.80 7.67
N VAL A 78 -0.33 -3.54 6.80
CA VAL A 78 1.08 -3.35 6.47
C VAL A 78 1.31 -3.33 4.96
N SER A 79 2.43 -2.77 4.56
CA SER A 79 2.92 -2.84 3.18
C SER A 79 4.21 -3.66 3.12
N PRO A 80 4.11 -4.95 2.82
CA PRO A 80 5.28 -5.81 2.73
C PRO A 80 6.27 -5.37 1.64
N LEU A 81 5.78 -5.04 0.43
CA LEU A 81 6.64 -4.60 -0.67
C LEU A 81 7.44 -3.34 -0.32
N SER A 82 6.78 -2.36 0.31
CA SER A 82 7.45 -1.14 0.70
C SER A 82 8.49 -1.38 1.80
N LEU A 83 8.22 -2.31 2.73
CA LEU A 83 9.17 -2.77 3.74
C LEU A 83 10.35 -3.51 3.10
N SER A 84 10.11 -4.43 2.15
CA SER A 84 11.16 -5.12 1.40
C SER A 84 12.10 -4.14 0.71
N MET A 85 11.55 -3.10 0.07
CA MET A 85 12.35 -2.03 -0.55
C MET A 85 13.19 -1.28 0.48
N ALA A 86 12.61 -0.89 1.64
CA ALA A 86 13.32 -0.18 2.69
C ALA A 86 14.45 -1.02 3.31
N LEU A 87 14.19 -2.29 3.57
CA LEU A 87 15.22 -3.21 4.09
C LEU A 87 16.30 -3.50 3.06
N SER A 88 15.95 -3.67 1.78
CA SER A 88 16.93 -3.86 0.70
C SER A 88 17.81 -2.63 0.49
N MET A 89 17.25 -1.43 0.57
CA MET A 89 17.97 -0.17 0.59
C MET A 89 19.00 -0.13 1.74
N THR A 90 18.57 -0.49 2.94
CA THR A 90 19.43 -0.48 4.14
C THR A 90 20.51 -1.55 4.07
N ARG A 91 20.21 -2.72 3.51
CA ARG A 91 21.14 -3.82 3.27
C ARG A 91 22.33 -3.43 2.39
N ASN A 92 22.18 -2.48 1.46
CA ASN A 92 23.30 -1.94 0.68
C ASN A 92 24.41 -1.35 1.58
N GLY A 93 24.08 -0.96 2.80
CA GLY A 93 25.04 -0.47 3.81
C GLY A 93 25.57 -1.56 4.74
N ALA A 94 24.97 -2.74 4.73
CA ALA A 94 25.36 -3.87 5.59
C ALA A 94 26.47 -4.71 5.00
N SER A 95 27.24 -5.37 5.87
CA SER A 95 28.31 -6.31 5.55
C SER A 95 28.20 -7.57 6.42
N GLY A 96 28.97 -8.61 6.07
CA GLY A 96 29.11 -9.83 6.86
C GLY A 96 27.80 -10.47 7.30
N GLU A 97 27.74 -10.90 8.57
CA GLU A 97 26.56 -11.59 9.12
C GLU A 97 25.30 -10.73 9.12
N THR A 98 25.41 -9.40 9.26
CA THR A 98 24.26 -8.49 9.21
C THR A 98 23.60 -8.51 7.83
N LYS A 99 24.40 -8.44 6.78
CA LYS A 99 23.92 -8.52 5.39
C LYS A 99 23.25 -9.85 5.11
N GLU A 100 23.86 -10.95 5.53
CA GLU A 100 23.30 -12.29 5.33
C GLU A 100 21.98 -12.50 6.10
N ALA A 101 21.89 -12.00 7.34
CA ALA A 101 20.66 -12.03 8.12
C ALA A 101 19.54 -11.26 7.40
N MET A 102 19.82 -10.06 6.89
CA MET A 102 18.87 -9.26 6.14
C MET A 102 18.43 -9.95 4.85
N ARG A 103 19.36 -10.57 4.10
CA ARG A 103 19.04 -11.32 2.86
C ARG A 103 18.11 -12.49 3.12
N LYS A 104 18.40 -13.30 4.15
CA LYS A 104 17.58 -14.45 4.54
C LYS A 104 16.19 -14.02 4.98
N THR A 105 16.11 -12.98 5.82
CA THR A 105 14.81 -12.43 6.26
C THR A 105 13.92 -12.00 5.09
N LEU A 106 14.53 -11.48 4.02
CA LEU A 106 13.81 -11.05 2.80
C LEU A 106 13.58 -12.18 1.79
N ASN A 107 14.04 -13.41 2.04
CA ASN A 107 14.03 -14.52 1.07
C ASN A 107 14.80 -14.19 -0.23
N MET A 108 15.85 -13.34 -0.14
CA MET A 108 16.57 -12.80 -1.30
C MET A 108 18.01 -13.33 -1.42
N ASP A 109 18.32 -14.49 -0.81
CA ASP A 109 19.69 -15.03 -0.79
C ASP A 109 20.20 -15.42 -2.17
N ALA A 110 19.31 -15.83 -3.06
CA ALA A 110 19.68 -16.30 -4.41
C ALA A 110 20.08 -15.18 -5.38
N PHE A 111 19.88 -13.90 -5.01
CA PHE A 111 20.03 -12.78 -5.94
C PHE A 111 21.18 -11.86 -5.56
N SER A 112 21.87 -11.29 -6.56
CA SER A 112 22.91 -10.28 -6.33
C SER A 112 22.30 -8.94 -5.89
N ASP A 113 23.12 -8.09 -5.26
CA ASP A 113 22.70 -6.76 -4.85
C ASP A 113 22.32 -5.88 -6.06
N ASP A 114 23.10 -5.99 -7.15
CA ASP A 114 22.85 -5.21 -8.37
C ASP A 114 21.53 -5.62 -9.03
N ASP A 115 21.23 -6.93 -9.09
CA ASP A 115 19.96 -7.41 -9.64
C ASP A 115 18.77 -6.95 -8.78
N LEU A 116 18.89 -7.01 -7.46
CA LEU A 116 17.84 -6.57 -6.54
C LEU A 116 17.61 -5.06 -6.61
N ASN A 117 18.69 -4.27 -6.65
CA ASN A 117 18.58 -2.83 -6.81
C ASN A 117 17.87 -2.47 -8.14
N ALA A 118 18.27 -3.11 -9.24
CA ALA A 118 17.66 -2.91 -10.54
C ALA A 118 16.19 -3.36 -10.58
N TYR A 119 15.87 -4.48 -9.95
CA TYR A 119 14.51 -5.01 -9.83
C TYR A 119 13.58 -4.03 -9.09
N TYR A 120 13.96 -3.58 -7.90
CA TYR A 120 13.10 -2.67 -7.11
C TYR A 120 12.91 -1.31 -7.80
N LYS A 121 13.94 -0.79 -8.46
CA LYS A 121 13.80 0.41 -9.29
C LYS A 121 12.76 0.22 -10.38
N LYS A 122 12.94 -0.85 -11.18
CA LYS A 122 12.05 -1.17 -12.30
C LYS A 122 10.61 -1.39 -11.84
N LEU A 123 10.44 -2.19 -10.76
CA LEU A 123 9.12 -2.48 -10.21
C LEU A 123 8.43 -1.21 -9.70
N LYS A 124 9.12 -0.38 -8.88
CA LYS A 124 8.59 0.89 -8.38
C LYS A 124 8.16 1.80 -9.54
N GLU A 125 9.05 2.02 -10.53
CA GLU A 125 8.75 2.90 -11.66
C GLU A 125 7.57 2.39 -12.50
N ALA A 126 7.41 1.08 -12.64
CA ALA A 126 6.32 0.47 -13.37
C ALA A 126 5.00 0.59 -12.61
N LEU A 127 4.98 0.27 -11.30
CA LEU A 127 3.82 0.40 -10.43
C LEU A 127 3.23 1.82 -10.44
N LEU A 128 4.09 2.85 -10.46
CA LEU A 128 3.67 4.26 -10.49
C LEU A 128 3.04 4.69 -11.84
N LYS A 129 3.15 3.89 -12.89
CA LYS A 129 2.71 4.23 -14.25
C LYS A 129 1.60 3.34 -14.80
N THR A 130 1.35 2.18 -14.16
CA THR A 130 0.46 1.17 -14.72
C THR A 130 -1.01 1.59 -14.74
N ASP A 131 -1.42 2.45 -13.80
CA ASP A 131 -2.78 3.00 -13.73
C ASP A 131 -2.77 4.50 -13.42
N PRO A 132 -3.11 5.37 -14.38
CA PRO A 132 -3.14 6.82 -14.17
C PRO A 132 -4.29 7.27 -13.23
N SER A 133 -5.30 6.45 -13.00
CA SER A 133 -6.41 6.74 -12.08
C SER A 133 -6.08 6.44 -10.62
N THR A 134 -5.06 5.61 -10.38
CA THR A 134 -4.58 5.24 -9.05
C THR A 134 -3.45 6.18 -8.62
N LYS A 135 -3.57 6.72 -7.40
CA LYS A 135 -2.48 7.47 -6.76
C LYS A 135 -1.72 6.52 -5.83
N LEU A 136 -0.51 6.18 -6.21
CA LEU A 136 0.42 5.38 -5.42
C LEU A 136 1.65 6.21 -5.09
N SER A 137 2.08 6.21 -3.83
CA SER A 137 3.36 6.75 -3.40
C SER A 137 4.09 5.71 -2.55
N ILE A 138 5.36 5.48 -2.85
CA ILE A 138 6.25 4.60 -2.08
C ILE A 138 7.50 5.40 -1.79
N ALA A 139 7.69 5.79 -0.54
CA ALA A 139 8.82 6.58 -0.10
C ALA A 139 9.58 5.91 1.05
N ASN A 140 10.90 5.95 0.95
CA ASN A 140 11.80 5.40 1.95
C ASN A 140 12.80 6.46 2.39
N ALA A 141 13.12 6.48 3.69
CA ALA A 141 14.16 7.33 4.22
C ALA A 141 15.05 6.61 5.23
N ILE A 142 16.33 6.96 5.17
CA ILE A 142 17.30 6.67 6.21
C ILE A 142 17.72 8.02 6.81
N PHE A 143 17.36 8.24 8.06
CA PHE A 143 17.90 9.33 8.87
C PHE A 143 19.01 8.81 9.75
N THR A 144 20.19 9.41 9.66
CA THR A 144 21.34 9.00 10.45
C THR A 144 21.77 10.14 11.37
N ASN A 145 22.42 9.78 12.49
CA ASN A 145 23.06 10.78 13.34
C ASN A 145 24.15 11.52 12.54
N GLN A 146 24.20 12.84 12.67
CA GLN A 146 25.24 13.66 11.99
C GLN A 146 26.68 13.33 12.40
N SER A 147 26.87 12.61 13.53
CA SER A 147 28.18 12.09 13.94
C SER A 147 28.66 10.92 13.06
N ILE A 148 27.77 10.33 12.24
CA ILE A 148 28.08 9.24 11.33
C ILE A 148 28.39 9.82 9.95
N ASN A 149 29.62 9.60 9.47
CA ASN A 149 29.99 9.97 8.10
C ASN A 149 29.53 8.89 7.13
N ILE A 150 28.50 9.19 6.36
CA ILE A 150 27.91 8.24 5.38
C ILE A 150 28.75 8.24 4.11
N LYS A 151 29.10 7.04 3.62
CA LYS A 151 29.86 6.84 2.39
C LYS A 151 29.07 7.33 1.16
N PRO A 152 29.70 8.08 0.24
CA PRO A 152 29.03 8.59 -0.97
C PRO A 152 28.42 7.49 -1.82
N ASP A 153 29.07 6.33 -1.94
CA ASP A 153 28.57 5.20 -2.75
C ASP A 153 27.25 4.66 -2.20
N PHE A 154 27.10 4.57 -0.87
CA PHE A 154 25.84 4.18 -0.24
C PHE A 154 24.70 5.17 -0.54
N ILE A 155 24.99 6.47 -0.42
CA ILE A 155 24.02 7.54 -0.74
C ILE A 155 23.63 7.44 -2.22
N HIS A 156 24.61 7.36 -3.11
CA HIS A 156 24.39 7.29 -4.56
C HIS A 156 23.55 6.08 -4.97
N THR A 157 23.87 4.89 -4.45
CA THR A 157 23.11 3.66 -4.73
C THR A 157 21.67 3.81 -4.31
N ASN A 158 21.40 4.28 -3.10
CA ASN A 158 20.04 4.39 -2.58
C ASN A 158 19.23 5.50 -3.26
N GLN A 159 19.85 6.60 -3.64
CA GLN A 159 19.18 7.62 -4.46
C GLN A 159 18.88 7.13 -5.87
N SER A 160 19.82 6.40 -6.50
CA SER A 160 19.70 5.97 -7.90
C SER A 160 18.68 4.86 -8.12
N PHE A 161 18.56 3.93 -7.16
CA PHE A 161 17.73 2.73 -7.31
C PHE A 161 16.43 2.78 -6.52
N TYR A 162 16.39 3.49 -5.39
CA TYR A 162 15.20 3.53 -4.51
C TYR A 162 14.54 4.90 -4.46
N ASP A 163 15.19 5.93 -5.06
CA ASP A 163 14.73 7.33 -4.92
C ASP A 163 14.57 7.69 -3.42
N ALA A 164 15.54 7.25 -2.63
CA ALA A 164 15.47 7.30 -1.19
C ALA A 164 16.01 8.61 -0.62
N THR A 165 15.40 9.08 0.44
CA THR A 165 15.95 10.14 1.27
C THR A 165 17.01 9.54 2.21
N VAL A 166 18.29 9.88 2.00
CA VAL A 166 19.37 9.58 2.95
C VAL A 166 19.86 10.88 3.53
N LYS A 167 19.63 11.10 4.84
CA LYS A 167 19.87 12.41 5.46
C LYS A 167 20.47 12.29 6.85
N ALA A 168 21.64 12.92 7.06
CA ALA A 168 22.21 13.12 8.38
C ALA A 168 21.46 14.25 9.12
N VAL A 169 21.12 14.03 10.38
CA VAL A 169 20.39 14.95 11.25
C VAL A 169 21.01 14.95 12.65
N ASP A 170 20.78 16.02 13.41
CA ASP A 170 21.13 16.06 14.84
C ASP A 170 19.97 15.51 15.67
N PHE A 171 20.06 14.24 16.09
CA PHE A 171 19.04 13.64 16.93
C PHE A 171 18.91 14.27 18.33
N GLY A 172 19.91 15.04 18.77
CA GLY A 172 19.82 15.83 20.01
C GLY A 172 19.06 17.14 19.86
N HIS A 173 18.79 17.57 18.62
CA HIS A 173 18.11 18.86 18.38
C HIS A 173 16.59 18.67 18.27
N PRO A 174 15.76 19.40 19.06
CA PRO A 174 14.30 19.22 19.06
C PRO A 174 13.61 19.40 17.70
N ALA A 175 14.16 20.25 16.81
CA ALA A 175 13.61 20.46 15.48
C ALA A 175 13.73 19.24 14.54
N THR A 176 14.56 18.24 14.89
CA THR A 176 14.73 17.03 14.08
C THR A 176 13.43 16.22 13.97
N VAL A 177 12.62 16.19 15.03
CA VAL A 177 11.29 15.59 15.02
C VAL A 177 10.43 16.18 13.90
N ASN A 178 10.40 17.52 13.79
CA ASN A 178 9.63 18.21 12.75
C ASN A 178 10.16 17.91 11.34
N VAL A 179 11.48 17.76 11.16
CA VAL A 179 12.07 17.39 9.86
C VAL A 179 11.62 16.01 9.43
N ILE A 180 11.60 15.06 10.36
CA ILE A 180 11.23 13.66 10.09
C ILE A 180 9.72 13.55 9.86
N ASN A 181 8.89 14.17 10.71
CA ASN A 181 7.44 14.15 10.56
C ASN A 181 6.99 14.87 9.27
N LYS A 182 7.63 16.00 8.93
CA LYS A 182 7.37 16.66 7.65
C LYS A 182 7.69 15.78 6.46
N TRP A 183 8.76 15.00 6.49
CA TRP A 183 9.07 14.04 5.42
C TRP A 183 7.93 13.01 5.24
N ALA A 184 7.41 12.46 6.34
CA ALA A 184 6.31 11.52 6.29
C ALA A 184 5.03 12.15 5.73
N SER A 185 4.65 13.33 6.21
CA SER A 185 3.48 14.09 5.72
C SER A 185 3.59 14.41 4.23
N ASP A 186 4.74 14.91 3.77
CA ASP A 186 4.98 15.25 2.36
C ASP A 186 4.84 14.01 1.43
N ASN A 187 5.19 12.80 1.92
CA ASN A 187 5.16 11.57 1.14
C ASN A 187 3.86 10.76 1.27
N THR A 188 2.95 11.16 2.17
CA THR A 188 1.65 10.52 2.39
C THR A 188 0.47 11.44 2.10
N ASN A 189 0.67 12.49 1.31
CA ASN A 189 -0.36 13.47 0.96
C ASN A 189 -1.02 14.11 2.22
N GLY A 190 -0.26 14.27 3.30
CA GLY A 190 -0.72 14.85 4.56
C GLY A 190 -1.50 13.91 5.48
N LEU A 191 -1.64 12.61 5.13
CA LEU A 191 -2.42 11.67 5.93
C LEU A 191 -1.68 11.14 7.16
N ILE A 192 -0.35 11.08 7.10
CA ILE A 192 0.49 10.69 8.22
C ILE A 192 1.32 11.91 8.63
N GLU A 193 0.83 12.64 9.60
CA GLU A 193 1.48 13.89 10.05
C GLU A 193 2.56 13.65 11.10
N GLU A 194 2.46 12.56 11.89
CA GLU A 194 3.38 12.28 12.98
C GLU A 194 3.82 10.81 12.95
N VAL A 195 5.09 10.56 12.61
CA VAL A 195 5.72 9.23 12.66
C VAL A 195 6.59 9.03 13.90
N ILE A 196 7.08 10.10 14.49
CA ILE A 196 7.86 10.08 15.74
C ILE A 196 7.46 11.22 16.67
N GLY A 197 7.39 10.93 17.98
CA GLY A 197 7.14 11.93 19.03
C GLY A 197 8.42 12.50 19.64
N GLY A 198 9.60 11.97 19.32
CA GLY A 198 10.88 12.40 19.89
C GLY A 198 12.07 11.67 19.31
N THR A 199 13.26 12.22 19.52
CA THR A 199 14.55 11.63 19.19
C THR A 199 15.47 11.67 20.39
N ARG A 200 16.49 10.80 20.43
CA ARG A 200 17.51 10.77 21.51
C ARG A 200 18.89 11.03 20.90
N PRO A 201 19.78 11.81 21.57
CA PRO A 201 21.10 12.12 21.03
C PRO A 201 21.97 10.89 20.69
N GLU A 202 21.74 9.77 21.39
CA GLU A 202 22.44 8.51 21.20
C GLU A 202 21.88 7.63 20.07
N ASP A 203 20.74 7.97 19.50
CA ASP A 203 20.17 7.23 18.36
C ASP A 203 21.09 7.39 17.14
N LEU A 204 21.26 6.30 16.38
CA LEU A 204 22.23 6.23 15.28
C LEU A 204 21.54 6.24 13.92
N MET A 205 20.46 5.49 13.75
CA MET A 205 19.79 5.37 12.46
C MET A 205 18.30 5.00 12.60
N TYR A 206 17.47 5.77 11.93
CA TYR A 206 16.03 5.51 11.77
C TYR A 206 15.75 5.11 10.33
N LEU A 207 15.06 3.99 10.15
CA LEU A 207 14.54 3.56 8.87
C LEU A 207 13.03 3.80 8.87
N LEU A 208 12.60 4.68 7.99
CA LEU A 208 11.20 5.08 7.84
C LEU A 208 10.69 4.69 6.45
N ASN A 209 9.50 4.17 6.45
CA ASN A 209 8.78 3.79 5.27
C ASN A 209 7.39 4.42 5.27
N ALA A 210 7.06 5.15 4.22
CA ALA A 210 5.79 5.78 4.02
C ALA A 210 5.18 5.33 2.69
N ILE A 211 3.97 4.83 2.74
CA ILE A 211 3.25 4.38 1.56
C ILE A 211 1.81 4.89 1.58
N TYR A 212 1.36 5.31 0.41
CA TYR A 212 0.02 5.80 0.18
C TYR A 212 -0.58 5.15 -1.05
N PHE A 213 -1.82 4.74 -0.96
CA PHE A 213 -2.60 4.18 -2.07
C PHE A 213 -4.00 4.78 -2.08
N LYS A 214 -4.42 5.28 -3.24
CA LYS A 214 -5.78 5.73 -3.51
C LYS A 214 -6.21 5.19 -4.86
N GLY A 215 -7.22 4.34 -4.86
CA GLY A 215 -7.81 3.74 -6.06
C GLY A 215 -9.33 3.79 -6.04
N ILE A 216 -9.93 4.11 -7.18
CA ILE A 216 -11.38 4.02 -7.37
C ILE A 216 -11.75 2.59 -7.78
N TRP A 217 -12.90 2.07 -7.36
CA TRP A 217 -13.35 0.76 -7.85
C TRP A 217 -13.63 0.80 -9.34
N THR A 218 -13.24 -0.22 -10.10
CA THR A 218 -13.70 -0.39 -11.49
C THR A 218 -15.22 -0.53 -11.56
N SER A 219 -15.83 -1.16 -10.54
CA SER A 219 -17.27 -1.24 -10.33
C SER A 219 -17.62 -0.67 -8.97
N GLU A 220 -18.05 0.60 -8.92
CA GLU A 220 -18.41 1.30 -7.69
C GLU A 220 -19.66 0.71 -7.04
N PHE A 221 -19.72 0.79 -5.71
CA PHE A 221 -20.97 0.49 -4.98
C PHE A 221 -21.90 1.70 -5.04
N GLU A 222 -23.17 1.47 -5.32
CA GLU A 222 -24.19 2.53 -5.23
C GLU A 222 -24.49 2.85 -3.75
N LYS A 223 -24.31 4.11 -3.34
CA LYS A 223 -24.57 4.55 -1.95
C LYS A 223 -25.95 4.19 -1.41
N LYS A 224 -26.97 4.16 -2.29
CA LYS A 224 -28.33 3.74 -1.91
C LYS A 224 -28.43 2.27 -1.49
N ASN A 225 -27.46 1.44 -1.86
CA ASN A 225 -27.40 0.01 -1.53
C ASN A 225 -26.54 -0.26 -0.27
N THR A 226 -26.00 0.79 0.36
CA THR A 226 -25.34 0.69 1.66
C THR A 226 -26.36 0.81 2.77
N ASP A 227 -26.42 -0.18 3.65
CA ASP A 227 -27.33 -0.17 4.81
C ASP A 227 -26.61 -0.76 6.05
N ARG A 228 -27.17 -0.44 7.23
CA ARG A 228 -26.64 -0.95 8.50
C ARG A 228 -26.97 -2.43 8.65
N ARG A 229 -25.92 -3.28 8.74
CA ARG A 229 -26.03 -4.74 8.87
C ARG A 229 -25.15 -5.27 9.99
N PRO A 230 -25.54 -6.39 10.61
CA PRO A 230 -24.73 -6.98 11.65
C PRO A 230 -23.43 -7.55 11.10
N PHE A 231 -22.32 -7.19 11.73
CA PHE A 231 -21.01 -7.82 11.63
C PHE A 231 -20.78 -8.59 12.93
N THR A 232 -20.33 -9.82 12.86
CA THR A 232 -20.11 -10.69 14.01
C THR A 232 -18.62 -10.84 14.28
N TYR A 233 -18.14 -10.33 15.41
CA TYR A 233 -16.76 -10.45 15.84
C TYR A 233 -16.39 -11.89 16.24
N GLU A 234 -15.10 -12.21 16.32
CA GLU A 234 -14.66 -13.56 16.72
C GLU A 234 -15.11 -13.96 18.12
N ASN A 235 -15.31 -13.00 19.03
CA ASN A 235 -15.86 -13.21 20.38
C ASN A 235 -17.39 -13.39 20.40
N GLY A 236 -18.06 -13.35 19.24
CA GLY A 236 -19.51 -13.52 19.08
C GLY A 236 -20.34 -12.25 19.29
N ILE A 237 -19.71 -11.12 19.63
CA ILE A 237 -20.40 -9.82 19.69
C ILE A 237 -20.83 -9.41 18.28
N ARG A 238 -22.01 -8.80 18.20
CA ARG A 238 -22.55 -8.29 16.93
C ARG A 238 -22.72 -6.79 16.99
N GLU A 239 -22.23 -6.12 15.99
CA GLU A 239 -22.40 -4.70 15.79
C GLU A 239 -22.94 -4.40 14.40
N ASN A 240 -23.80 -3.38 14.26
CA ASN A 240 -24.27 -2.94 12.96
C ASN A 240 -23.25 -2.00 12.31
N VAL A 241 -22.77 -2.36 11.13
CA VAL A 241 -21.80 -1.59 10.33
C VAL A 241 -22.45 -1.13 9.01
N ASP A 242 -21.86 -0.13 8.38
CA ASP A 242 -22.28 0.29 7.04
C ASP A 242 -21.81 -0.73 6.01
N MET A 243 -22.71 -1.58 5.56
CA MET A 243 -22.47 -2.67 4.61
C MET A 243 -22.82 -2.24 3.21
N MET A 244 -21.81 -2.06 2.35
CA MET A 244 -21.94 -1.79 0.93
C MET A 244 -22.36 -3.07 0.19
N LYS A 245 -23.27 -2.96 -0.79
CA LYS A 245 -23.76 -4.12 -1.54
C LYS A 245 -23.82 -3.84 -3.02
N GLN A 246 -23.42 -4.87 -3.79
CA GLN A 246 -23.64 -4.91 -5.24
C GLN A 246 -23.74 -6.35 -5.74
N THR A 247 -24.35 -6.54 -6.90
CA THR A 247 -24.31 -7.80 -7.63
C THR A 247 -23.68 -7.55 -8.99
N ALA A 248 -22.52 -8.14 -9.21
CA ALA A 248 -21.76 -7.96 -10.44
C ALA A 248 -20.92 -9.21 -10.76
N LYS A 249 -20.28 -9.22 -11.91
CA LYS A 249 -19.31 -10.26 -12.26
C LYS A 249 -17.97 -9.92 -11.65
N PHE A 250 -17.49 -10.82 -10.78
CA PHE A 250 -16.16 -10.74 -10.19
C PHE A 250 -15.42 -12.06 -10.38
N ASN A 251 -14.11 -12.03 -10.34
CA ASN A 251 -13.32 -13.22 -10.18
C ASN A 251 -13.46 -13.72 -8.73
N TYR A 252 -13.82 -14.97 -8.58
CA TYR A 252 -14.12 -15.62 -7.31
C TYR A 252 -13.52 -17.02 -7.27
N THR A 253 -13.14 -17.46 -6.10
CA THR A 253 -12.82 -18.85 -5.79
C THR A 253 -13.12 -19.14 -4.33
N ALA A 254 -13.25 -20.41 -3.99
CA ALA A 254 -13.37 -20.88 -2.61
C ALA A 254 -12.70 -22.24 -2.46
N ASP A 255 -12.17 -22.48 -1.27
CA ASP A 255 -11.71 -23.79 -0.82
C ASP A 255 -12.26 -24.11 0.57
N GLU A 256 -11.71 -25.12 1.22
CA GLU A 256 -12.10 -25.51 2.59
C GLU A 256 -11.69 -24.49 3.67
N ASN A 257 -10.80 -23.56 3.36
CA ASN A 257 -10.27 -22.59 4.30
C ASN A 257 -10.96 -21.24 4.20
N MET A 258 -11.25 -20.78 2.97
CA MET A 258 -11.77 -19.43 2.75
C MET A 258 -12.44 -19.25 1.40
N GLN A 259 -13.20 -18.17 1.28
CA GLN A 259 -13.64 -17.60 0.02
C GLN A 259 -12.72 -16.45 -0.35
N LEU A 260 -12.46 -16.24 -1.63
CA LEU A 260 -11.72 -15.12 -2.16
C LEU A 260 -12.50 -14.45 -3.29
N VAL A 261 -12.67 -13.13 -3.21
CA VAL A 261 -13.20 -12.30 -4.28
C VAL A 261 -12.18 -11.24 -4.67
N GLN A 262 -12.00 -11.03 -5.98
CA GLN A 262 -11.11 -10.01 -6.53
C GLN A 262 -11.92 -8.78 -6.94
N LEU A 263 -11.60 -7.65 -6.34
CA LEU A 263 -12.24 -6.35 -6.58
C LEU A 263 -11.24 -5.44 -7.29
N PRO A 264 -11.35 -5.23 -8.61
CA PRO A 264 -10.41 -4.42 -9.36
C PRO A 264 -10.59 -2.92 -9.09
N TYR A 265 -9.47 -2.19 -9.17
CA TYR A 265 -9.40 -0.73 -9.15
C TYR A 265 -9.15 -0.17 -10.54
N GLY A 266 -9.72 1.02 -10.80
CA GLY A 266 -9.46 1.84 -11.98
C GLY A 266 -9.49 1.06 -13.29
N ASN A 267 -8.36 1.01 -13.97
CA ASN A 267 -8.17 0.28 -15.21
C ASN A 267 -7.85 -1.21 -15.03
N GLU A 268 -8.09 -1.78 -13.85
CA GLU A 268 -7.82 -3.18 -13.48
C GLU A 268 -6.32 -3.54 -13.34
N ALA A 269 -5.40 -2.55 -13.27
CA ALA A 269 -4.01 -2.85 -12.96
C ALA A 269 -3.82 -3.33 -11.52
N PHE A 270 -4.64 -2.83 -10.60
CA PHE A 270 -4.62 -3.19 -9.19
C PHE A 270 -5.94 -3.84 -8.77
N SER A 271 -5.89 -4.68 -7.76
CA SER A 271 -7.09 -5.26 -7.15
C SER A 271 -6.94 -5.40 -5.64
N MET A 272 -8.06 -5.25 -4.94
CA MET A 272 -8.21 -5.77 -3.57
C MET A 272 -8.72 -7.21 -3.65
N MET A 273 -7.95 -8.14 -3.11
CA MET A 273 -8.34 -9.52 -2.87
C MET A 273 -8.93 -9.59 -1.46
N VAL A 274 -10.21 -9.86 -1.31
CA VAL A 274 -10.85 -10.03 0.00
C VAL A 274 -10.93 -11.52 0.31
N LEU A 275 -10.31 -11.94 1.42
CA LEU A 275 -10.25 -13.32 1.88
C LEU A 275 -11.15 -13.46 3.11
N LEU A 276 -12.27 -14.16 2.94
CA LEU A 276 -13.23 -14.39 4.00
C LEU A 276 -13.07 -15.84 4.51
N PRO A 277 -12.63 -16.05 5.75
CA PRO A 277 -12.52 -17.41 6.31
C PRO A 277 -13.79 -18.21 6.12
N ALA A 278 -13.70 -19.51 5.84
CA ALA A 278 -14.86 -20.39 5.73
C ALA A 278 -15.71 -20.36 7.01
N GLU A 279 -16.97 -20.75 6.90
CA GLU A 279 -17.87 -20.75 8.06
C GLU A 279 -17.31 -21.64 9.18
N GLY A 280 -17.25 -21.11 10.40
CA GLY A 280 -16.66 -21.78 11.56
C GLY A 280 -15.14 -21.66 11.69
N LYS A 281 -14.45 -21.08 10.71
CA LYS A 281 -13.00 -20.77 10.79
C LYS A 281 -12.78 -19.33 11.22
N LYS A 282 -11.59 -19.09 11.81
CA LYS A 282 -11.12 -17.78 12.27
C LYS A 282 -10.19 -17.15 11.23
N VAL A 283 -9.96 -15.85 11.38
CA VAL A 283 -8.95 -15.14 10.55
C VAL A 283 -7.55 -15.75 10.73
N GLN A 284 -7.21 -16.23 11.92
CA GLN A 284 -5.94 -16.94 12.18
C GLN A 284 -5.79 -18.19 11.30
N ASP A 285 -6.87 -18.93 11.01
CA ASP A 285 -6.81 -20.11 10.14
C ASP A 285 -6.48 -19.71 8.70
N ALA A 286 -7.05 -18.58 8.23
CA ALA A 286 -6.74 -18.02 6.91
C ALA A 286 -5.28 -17.56 6.83
N VAL A 287 -4.76 -16.85 7.86
CA VAL A 287 -3.35 -16.45 7.93
C VAL A 287 -2.44 -17.68 7.90
N THR A 288 -2.79 -18.73 8.64
CA THR A 288 -2.00 -19.97 8.67
C THR A 288 -2.00 -20.67 7.31
N ALA A 289 -3.15 -20.71 6.62
CA ALA A 289 -3.26 -21.31 5.29
C ALA A 289 -2.40 -20.55 4.26
N THR A 290 -2.40 -19.22 4.28
CA THR A 290 -1.63 -18.39 3.33
C THR A 290 -0.11 -18.53 3.48
N ARG A 291 0.42 -19.01 4.61
CA ARG A 291 1.84 -19.37 4.79
C ARG A 291 2.23 -20.65 4.07
N GLY A 292 1.25 -21.50 3.69
CA GLY A 292 1.54 -22.74 2.98
C GLY A 292 2.21 -22.48 1.64
N GLU A 293 3.31 -23.20 1.35
CA GLU A 293 4.02 -23.10 0.08
C GLU A 293 3.06 -23.35 -1.09
N GLY A 294 3.02 -22.44 -2.06
CA GLY A 294 2.16 -22.53 -3.24
C GLY A 294 0.65 -22.36 -2.97
N TYR A 295 0.23 -22.15 -1.71
CA TYR A 295 -1.19 -22.01 -1.38
C TYR A 295 -1.81 -20.77 -2.05
N TRP A 296 -1.12 -19.62 -1.99
CA TRP A 296 -1.59 -18.38 -2.60
C TRP A 296 -1.76 -18.50 -4.12
N GLU A 297 -0.78 -19.09 -4.81
CA GLU A 297 -0.83 -19.35 -6.25
C GLU A 297 -1.93 -20.34 -6.59
N GLY A 298 -2.08 -21.40 -5.78
CA GLY A 298 -3.16 -22.38 -5.92
C GLY A 298 -4.53 -21.72 -5.80
N LEU A 299 -4.73 -20.89 -4.79
CA LEU A 299 -5.98 -20.15 -4.58
C LEU A 299 -6.26 -19.20 -5.76
N LYS A 300 -5.27 -18.43 -6.22
CA LYS A 300 -5.40 -17.54 -7.39
C LYS A 300 -5.70 -18.31 -8.69
N SER A 301 -5.11 -19.48 -8.87
CA SER A 301 -5.35 -20.30 -10.06
C SER A 301 -6.79 -20.82 -10.15
N GLY A 302 -7.49 -20.90 -9.03
CA GLY A 302 -8.91 -21.25 -8.95
C GLY A 302 -9.86 -20.10 -9.29
N LEU A 303 -9.36 -18.86 -9.46
CA LEU A 303 -10.20 -17.71 -9.78
C LEU A 303 -10.92 -17.89 -11.12
N HIS A 304 -12.22 -17.71 -11.12
CA HIS A 304 -13.08 -17.74 -12.30
C HIS A 304 -14.18 -16.68 -12.19
N GLN A 305 -14.74 -16.27 -13.31
CA GLN A 305 -15.84 -15.31 -13.33
C GLN A 305 -17.13 -15.91 -12.77
N ALA A 306 -17.68 -15.29 -11.71
CA ALA A 306 -18.96 -15.62 -11.12
C ALA A 306 -19.86 -14.37 -11.03
N GLU A 307 -21.18 -14.55 -10.99
CA GLU A 307 -22.13 -13.51 -10.58
C GLU A 307 -22.16 -13.47 -9.05
N VAL A 308 -21.46 -12.52 -8.46
CA VAL A 308 -21.27 -12.44 -7.00
C VAL A 308 -22.25 -11.43 -6.40
N GLU A 309 -23.11 -11.88 -5.48
CA GLU A 309 -23.85 -11.00 -4.57
C GLU A 309 -22.88 -10.63 -3.43
N LEU A 310 -22.23 -9.48 -3.58
CA LEU A 310 -21.18 -8.98 -2.70
C LEU A 310 -21.74 -8.09 -1.61
N SER A 311 -21.35 -8.36 -0.36
CA SER A 311 -21.52 -7.47 0.77
C SER A 311 -20.15 -7.25 1.44
N LEU A 312 -19.69 -6.00 1.48
CA LEU A 312 -18.42 -5.59 2.05
C LEU A 312 -18.64 -4.37 2.97
N PRO A 313 -18.21 -4.41 4.24
CA PRO A 313 -18.35 -3.24 5.09
C PRO A 313 -17.44 -2.09 4.65
N LYS A 314 -17.85 -0.85 4.89
CA LYS A 314 -16.93 0.29 4.86
C LYS A 314 -15.97 0.14 6.03
N PHE A 315 -14.68 0.41 5.79
CA PHE A 315 -13.70 0.34 6.86
C PHE A 315 -12.59 1.37 6.68
N LYS A 316 -12.00 1.73 7.80
CA LYS A 316 -10.83 2.59 7.89
C LYS A 316 -9.83 1.94 8.84
N THR A 317 -8.55 1.96 8.49
CA THR A 317 -7.48 1.49 9.35
C THR A 317 -6.33 2.49 9.29
N GLU A 318 -5.94 2.98 10.45
CA GLU A 318 -4.70 3.70 10.69
C GLU A 318 -3.82 2.80 11.54
N TYR A 319 -2.63 2.50 11.07
CA TYR A 319 -1.75 1.60 11.78
C TYR A 319 -0.32 2.09 11.77
N SER A 320 0.30 2.08 12.94
CA SER A 320 1.66 2.53 13.19
C SER A 320 2.37 1.50 14.06
N LYS A 321 3.46 0.93 13.56
CA LYS A 321 4.17 -0.13 14.27
C LYS A 321 5.69 -0.01 14.13
N ARG A 322 6.39 -0.22 15.25
CA ARG A 322 7.82 -0.55 15.24
C ARG A 322 7.98 -2.03 14.97
N LEU A 323 8.80 -2.36 13.97
CA LEU A 323 8.91 -3.71 13.41
C LEU A 323 10.14 -4.49 13.92
N ASN A 324 10.92 -3.92 14.86
CA ASN A 324 12.15 -4.54 15.35
C ASN A 324 11.91 -5.94 15.91
N GLU A 325 10.84 -6.15 16.70
CA GLU A 325 10.53 -7.44 17.33
C GLU A 325 10.17 -8.49 16.28
N VAL A 326 9.26 -8.15 15.36
CA VAL A 326 8.87 -9.05 14.27
C VAL A 326 10.07 -9.40 13.40
N LEU A 327 10.85 -8.41 12.95
CA LEU A 327 12.04 -8.63 12.13
C LEU A 327 13.13 -9.41 12.88
N THR A 328 13.23 -9.27 14.20
CA THR A 328 14.13 -10.08 15.03
C THR A 328 13.69 -11.54 15.04
N LYS A 329 12.38 -11.83 15.20
CA LYS A 329 11.83 -13.19 15.13
C LYS A 329 12.05 -13.83 13.75
N MET A 330 11.98 -13.02 12.69
CA MET A 330 12.25 -13.45 11.32
C MET A 330 13.75 -13.63 11.01
N GLY A 331 14.65 -13.36 11.97
CA GLY A 331 16.10 -13.64 11.83
C GLY A 331 17.00 -12.41 11.67
N MET A 332 16.46 -11.20 11.61
CA MET A 332 17.22 -9.96 11.37
C MET A 332 17.76 -9.31 12.66
N GLY A 333 17.71 -10.01 13.80
CA GLY A 333 18.01 -9.45 15.12
C GLY A 333 19.37 -8.79 15.26
N ILE A 334 20.41 -9.32 14.60
CA ILE A 334 21.78 -8.77 14.63
C ILE A 334 21.81 -7.29 14.18
N ALA A 335 20.98 -6.88 13.21
CA ALA A 335 20.97 -5.53 12.67
C ALA A 335 20.55 -4.45 13.69
N PHE A 336 19.92 -4.87 14.79
CA PHE A 336 19.45 -4.00 15.88
C PHE A 336 20.40 -3.97 17.10
N THR A 337 21.52 -4.70 17.05
CA THR A 337 22.46 -4.82 18.16
C THR A 337 23.75 -4.06 17.90
N ASN A 338 24.58 -3.91 18.93
CA ASN A 338 25.93 -3.35 18.77
C ASN A 338 26.88 -4.26 17.98
N GLY A 339 26.47 -5.50 17.66
CA GLY A 339 27.19 -6.43 16.77
C GLY A 339 26.86 -6.21 15.30
N ALA A 340 25.99 -5.26 14.96
CA ALA A 340 25.65 -4.95 13.57
C ALA A 340 26.87 -4.45 12.79
N ASP A 341 27.01 -4.93 11.55
CA ASP A 341 28.03 -4.49 10.62
C ASP A 341 27.39 -3.70 9.47
N PHE A 342 27.48 -2.37 9.55
CA PHE A 342 27.10 -1.44 8.51
C PHE A 342 28.32 -0.73 7.89
N SER A 343 29.44 -1.44 7.82
CA SER A 343 30.70 -0.91 7.29
C SER A 343 30.65 -0.50 5.81
N ALA A 344 29.71 -1.03 5.02
CA ALA A 344 29.49 -0.54 3.66
C ALA A 344 28.79 0.84 3.62
N MET A 345 28.11 1.23 4.71
CA MET A 345 27.47 2.55 4.85
C MET A 345 28.42 3.58 5.48
N SER A 346 29.16 3.20 6.53
CA SER A 346 30.00 4.12 7.31
C SER A 346 31.20 3.38 7.93
N ASP A 347 32.29 4.10 8.17
CA ASP A 347 33.44 3.56 8.95
C ASP A 347 33.18 3.64 10.47
N ALA A 348 32.21 4.44 10.91
CA ALA A 348 31.75 4.46 12.30
C ALA A 348 30.79 3.29 12.57
N PRO A 349 30.85 2.65 13.76
CA PRO A 349 29.87 1.66 14.15
C PRO A 349 28.45 2.23 14.07
N ALA A 350 27.54 1.48 13.44
CA ALA A 350 26.16 1.86 13.31
C ALA A 350 25.26 0.63 13.47
N LYS A 351 24.03 0.86 13.93
CA LYS A 351 22.96 -0.14 13.99
C LYS A 351 21.63 0.53 13.66
N ILE A 352 20.64 -0.25 13.35
CA ILE A 352 19.27 0.25 13.21
C ILE A 352 18.66 0.39 14.61
N ASP A 353 18.30 1.60 15.03
CA ASP A 353 17.61 1.79 16.31
C ASP A 353 16.16 1.34 16.21
N PHE A 354 15.50 1.68 15.09
CA PHE A 354 14.21 1.08 14.77
C PHE A 354 13.89 1.11 13.27
N VAL A 355 13.04 0.17 12.88
CA VAL A 355 12.26 0.17 11.64
C VAL A 355 10.83 0.50 12.01
N LYS A 356 10.24 1.48 11.35
CA LYS A 356 8.85 1.85 11.59
C LYS A 356 8.08 1.91 10.28
N GLN A 357 6.88 1.38 10.29
CA GLN A 357 5.92 1.52 9.21
C GLN A 357 4.65 2.17 9.71
N ASP A 358 4.20 3.17 8.98
CA ASP A 358 2.93 3.84 9.19
C ASP A 358 2.09 3.68 7.92
N THR A 359 0.85 3.21 8.08
CA THR A 359 -0.06 2.91 6.98
C THR A 359 -1.44 3.49 7.25
N TYR A 360 -2.13 3.84 6.17
CA TYR A 360 -3.49 4.33 6.21
C TYR A 360 -4.29 3.76 5.05
N ILE A 361 -5.51 3.32 5.31
CA ILE A 361 -6.51 2.92 4.31
C ILE A 361 -7.90 3.37 4.76
N SER A 362 -8.69 3.84 3.81
CA SER A 362 -10.12 4.08 3.97
C SER A 362 -10.85 3.55 2.75
N THR A 363 -11.76 2.62 2.95
CA THR A 363 -12.53 1.95 1.88
C THR A 363 -14.00 2.29 2.01
N ASP A 364 -14.54 2.85 0.94
CA ASP A 364 -15.94 3.23 0.81
C ASP A 364 -16.54 2.81 -0.55
N GLU A 365 -17.74 3.31 -0.87
CA GLU A 365 -18.46 2.96 -2.08
C GLU A 365 -17.75 3.33 -3.38
N ALA A 366 -16.92 4.36 -3.37
CA ALA A 366 -16.22 4.83 -4.56
C ALA A 366 -14.86 4.14 -4.74
N GLY A 367 -14.29 3.58 -3.67
CA GLY A 367 -12.98 2.93 -3.73
C GLY A 367 -12.22 3.01 -2.42
N THR A 368 -10.91 3.00 -2.53
CA THR A 368 -10.01 3.29 -1.42
C THR A 368 -9.61 4.75 -1.52
N GLU A 369 -10.02 5.57 -0.54
CA GLU A 369 -9.86 7.03 -0.47
C GLU A 369 -10.44 7.81 -1.67
N ALA A 370 -11.55 7.38 -2.25
CA ALA A 370 -12.13 8.00 -3.43
C ALA A 370 -13.14 9.10 -3.09
N ALA A 371 -13.17 10.16 -3.92
CA ALA A 371 -14.27 11.10 -3.98
C ALA A 371 -15.25 10.62 -5.06
N ALA A 372 -16.56 10.57 -4.76
CA ALA A 372 -17.57 9.97 -5.60
C ALA A 372 -17.59 10.49 -7.05
N VAL A 373 -17.53 9.56 -8.00
CA VAL A 373 -17.82 9.77 -9.42
C VAL A 373 -19.00 8.87 -9.79
N THR A 374 -20.00 9.40 -10.51
CA THR A 374 -21.19 8.64 -10.87
C THR A 374 -20.95 7.84 -12.14
N THR A 375 -21.05 6.52 -12.07
CA THR A 375 -20.88 5.60 -13.21
C THR A 375 -22.23 5.25 -13.82
N VAL A 376 -22.32 5.28 -15.17
CA VAL A 376 -23.47 4.82 -15.94
C VAL A 376 -23.16 3.43 -16.48
N GLY A 377 -23.86 2.41 -16.00
CA GLY A 377 -23.70 1.02 -16.42
C GLY A 377 -24.16 0.76 -17.87
N MET A 378 -23.35 0.09 -18.67
CA MET A 378 -23.73 -0.46 -19.97
C MET A 378 -24.27 -1.87 -19.84
N MET A 379 -25.46 -2.13 -20.41
CA MET A 379 -26.00 -3.48 -20.57
C MET A 379 -25.42 -4.14 -21.81
N MET A 380 -24.79 -5.30 -21.65
CA MET A 380 -24.45 -6.18 -22.76
C MET A 380 -25.59 -7.16 -23.02
N THR A 381 -26.02 -7.25 -24.27
CA THR A 381 -27.01 -8.21 -24.76
C THR A 381 -26.34 -9.36 -25.52
N SER A 382 -25.90 -10.38 -24.81
CA SER A 382 -25.70 -11.73 -25.39
C SER A 382 -25.76 -12.75 -24.25
N LEU A 383 -26.50 -13.85 -24.47
CA LEU A 383 -26.66 -14.95 -23.51
C LEU A 383 -25.48 -15.94 -23.60
N PRO A 384 -24.42 -15.82 -22.75
CA PRO A 384 -23.56 -16.93 -22.45
C PRO A 384 -24.23 -17.81 -21.38
N ALA A 385 -23.70 -19.01 -21.14
CA ALA A 385 -24.10 -19.86 -20.03
C ALA A 385 -24.24 -19.01 -18.75
N ARG A 386 -25.32 -19.22 -17.98
CA ARG A 386 -25.53 -18.45 -16.74
C ARG A 386 -24.30 -18.62 -15.87
N PRO A 387 -23.62 -17.54 -15.48
CA PRO A 387 -22.49 -17.64 -14.54
C PRO A 387 -22.99 -18.25 -13.23
N GLU A 388 -22.09 -18.92 -12.53
CA GLU A 388 -22.34 -19.37 -11.16
C GLU A 388 -22.79 -18.18 -10.31
N LYS A 389 -23.85 -18.35 -9.51
CA LYS A 389 -24.31 -17.35 -8.55
C LYS A 389 -23.74 -17.65 -7.19
N VAL A 390 -23.01 -16.71 -6.65
CA VAL A 390 -22.28 -16.82 -5.38
C VAL A 390 -22.68 -15.70 -4.46
N VAL A 391 -22.84 -16.00 -3.17
CA VAL A 391 -22.99 -15.00 -2.11
C VAL A 391 -21.66 -14.84 -1.38
N PHE A 392 -21.09 -13.64 -1.43
CA PHE A 392 -19.92 -13.26 -0.67
C PHE A 392 -20.32 -12.18 0.35
N ASN A 393 -20.42 -12.57 1.62
CA ASN A 393 -20.89 -11.68 2.68
C ASN A 393 -19.82 -11.53 3.76
N ALA A 394 -19.05 -10.43 3.69
CA ALA A 394 -17.99 -10.10 4.67
C ALA A 394 -18.61 -9.54 5.98
N ASN A 395 -19.43 -10.37 6.65
CA ASN A 395 -20.12 -10.04 7.89
C ASN A 395 -19.42 -10.58 9.14
N ARG A 396 -18.16 -10.97 9.01
CA ARG A 396 -17.25 -11.47 10.06
C ARG A 396 -15.82 -11.08 9.72
N PRO A 397 -14.85 -11.20 10.66
CA PRO A 397 -13.45 -10.85 10.40
C PRO A 397 -12.91 -11.45 9.12
N PHE A 398 -12.16 -10.64 8.37
CA PHE A 398 -11.61 -11.00 7.07
C PHE A 398 -10.22 -10.40 6.86
N LEU A 399 -9.49 -10.96 5.90
CA LEU A 399 -8.23 -10.41 5.41
C LEU A 399 -8.44 -9.72 4.07
N TYR A 400 -7.53 -8.81 3.73
CA TYR A 400 -7.44 -8.29 2.38
C TYR A 400 -5.98 -8.15 1.95
N VAL A 401 -5.77 -8.27 0.64
CA VAL A 401 -4.48 -8.07 -0.03
C VAL A 401 -4.71 -7.11 -1.19
N ILE A 402 -3.95 -6.02 -1.27
CA ILE A 402 -3.91 -5.16 -2.45
C ILE A 402 -2.68 -5.54 -3.26
N GLN A 403 -2.90 -5.96 -4.51
CA GLN A 403 -1.82 -6.39 -5.40
C GLN A 403 -1.90 -5.72 -6.77
N GLU A 404 -0.77 -5.70 -7.48
CA GLU A 404 -0.73 -5.43 -8.91
C GLU A 404 -0.97 -6.73 -9.67
N ASN A 405 -1.89 -6.69 -10.65
CA ASN A 405 -2.45 -7.92 -11.25
C ASN A 405 -1.53 -8.62 -12.24
N SER A 406 -0.65 -7.91 -12.94
CA SER A 406 0.19 -8.53 -13.99
C SER A 406 1.41 -9.26 -13.43
N THR A 407 1.94 -8.81 -12.29
CA THR A 407 3.08 -9.42 -11.61
C THR A 407 2.69 -10.21 -10.37
N GLY A 408 1.58 -9.85 -9.73
CA GLY A 408 1.19 -10.34 -8.42
C GLY A 408 1.93 -9.68 -7.26
N ALA A 409 2.65 -8.57 -7.49
CA ALA A 409 3.33 -7.84 -6.42
C ALA A 409 2.33 -7.37 -5.35
N ILE A 410 2.56 -7.74 -4.10
CA ILE A 410 1.68 -7.45 -2.96
C ILE A 410 2.07 -6.10 -2.36
N LEU A 411 1.20 -5.10 -2.55
CA LEU A 411 1.42 -3.75 -2.02
C LEU A 411 1.04 -3.66 -0.54
N PHE A 412 -0.13 -4.19 -0.19
CA PHE A 412 -0.68 -4.13 1.16
C PHE A 412 -1.32 -5.45 1.56
N MET A 413 -1.28 -5.72 2.85
CA MET A 413 -2.04 -6.77 3.52
C MET A 413 -2.65 -6.24 4.80
N GLY A 414 -3.88 -6.61 5.09
CA GLY A 414 -4.55 -6.18 6.31
C GLY A 414 -5.58 -7.18 6.85
N ALA A 415 -5.93 -6.98 8.10
CA ALA A 415 -6.97 -7.71 8.80
C ALA A 415 -8.00 -6.73 9.36
N ILE A 416 -9.27 -6.99 9.09
CA ILE A 416 -10.42 -6.28 9.66
C ILE A 416 -11.10 -7.21 10.64
N LYS A 417 -11.04 -6.85 11.91
CA LYS A 417 -11.56 -7.64 13.02
C LYS A 417 -12.72 -6.95 13.74
N ASN A 418 -12.71 -5.62 13.78
CA ASN A 418 -13.73 -4.82 14.44
C ASN A 418 -14.08 -3.52 13.70
N PHE A 419 -15.04 -2.76 14.23
CA PHE A 419 -15.57 -1.50 13.68
C PHE A 419 -15.85 -0.49 14.79
N ASP A 420 -14.87 -0.24 15.67
CA ASP A 420 -14.97 0.80 16.71
C ASP A 420 -15.01 2.23 16.16
#